data_deb2b9f1403e36cd69f64113e494df47
#
_entry.id   deb2b9f1403e36cd69f64113e494df47
#
_cell.length_a   1.000
_cell.length_b   1.000
_cell.length_c   1.000
_cell.angle_alpha   90.00
_cell.angle_beta   90.00
_cell.angle_gamma   90.00
#
_symmetry.space_group_name_H-M   'P 1'
#
loop_
_entity.id
_entity.type
_entity.pdbx_description
1 polymer ?
#
loop_
_entity_poly.entity_id
_entity_poly.type
_entity_poly.pdbx_seq_one_letter_code
_entity_poly.pdbx_strand_id
1 'polypeptide(L)'
;MAYIQLLNIVKGYPDGENRRNETLRGVNLNVEAGDFVAVTGASGSGKTTLLSILGLLMTPDAGSYILDGKPLPASETERAALRNKKIGFVFQEHRLLPQYTALDNILLPVLATQRQAEPSQIAYARRLMELTGIAPLETKYPHTLSGGESGRTALCRALVMRPALLLADEPTGQLDTLSAQHIATLLRQVNEELKTTILMVTHSAETASVAHSIRTLENGILT
;
A
#
# COMPACT_ATOMS: atom_id res chain seq x y z
N MET A 1 -20.53 -7.63 -1.21
CA MET A 1 -19.58 -8.78 -1.16
C MET A 1 -18.21 -8.22 -0.86
N ALA A 2 -17.52 -8.82 0.11
CA ALA A 2 -16.20 -8.36 0.50
C ALA A 2 -15.24 -8.35 -0.70
N TYR A 3 -14.50 -7.24 -0.86
CA TYR A 3 -13.48 -7.09 -1.89
C TYR A 3 -12.21 -7.86 -1.54
N ILE A 4 -11.88 -7.92 -0.25
CA ILE A 4 -10.79 -8.72 0.32
C ILE A 4 -11.39 -9.70 1.32
N GLN A 5 -11.06 -10.99 1.21
CA GLN A 5 -11.33 -12.00 2.22
C GLN A 5 -10.07 -12.79 2.53
N LEU A 6 -9.63 -12.72 3.77
CA LEU A 6 -8.61 -13.60 4.33
C LEU A 6 -9.31 -14.58 5.28
N LEU A 7 -9.05 -15.87 5.11
CA LEU A 7 -9.61 -16.94 5.94
C LEU A 7 -8.47 -17.78 6.52
N ASN A 8 -8.31 -17.75 7.82
CA ASN A 8 -7.32 -18.54 8.58
C ASN A 8 -5.88 -18.41 8.03
N ILE A 9 -5.44 -17.21 7.69
CA ILE A 9 -4.10 -16.98 7.15
C ILE A 9 -3.04 -17.26 8.20
N VAL A 10 -2.15 -18.20 7.89
CA VAL A 10 -0.97 -18.52 8.69
C VAL A 10 0.29 -18.18 7.90
N LYS A 11 1.26 -17.57 8.57
CA LYS A 11 2.61 -17.33 8.03
C LYS A 11 3.65 -17.42 9.12
N GLY A 12 4.69 -18.22 8.89
CA GLY A 12 5.84 -18.35 9.78
C GLY A 12 7.16 -18.29 9.03
N TYR A 13 8.21 -18.04 9.79
CA TYR A 13 9.59 -17.99 9.30
C TYR A 13 10.45 -19.00 10.06
N PRO A 14 11.47 -19.60 9.41
CA PRO A 14 12.43 -20.46 10.09
C PRO A 14 13.14 -19.66 11.19
N ASP A 15 13.21 -20.26 12.38
CA ASP A 15 13.97 -19.72 13.51
C ASP A 15 15.17 -20.65 13.71
N GLY A 16 16.34 -20.30 13.17
CA GLY A 16 17.67 -20.96 13.17
C GLY A 16 17.92 -22.36 13.76
N GLU A 17 17.01 -22.90 14.56
CA GLU A 17 17.06 -24.18 15.27
C GLU A 17 15.98 -25.20 14.82
N ASN A 18 15.56 -25.22 13.56
CA ASN A 18 14.46 -26.06 13.08
C ASN A 18 13.08 -25.75 13.70
N ARG A 19 12.95 -24.64 14.42
CA ARG A 19 11.66 -24.15 14.92
C ARG A 19 11.10 -23.16 13.90
N ARG A 20 9.79 -23.09 13.85
CA ARG A 20 9.08 -22.13 13.01
C ARG A 20 8.40 -21.10 13.91
N ASN A 21 8.77 -19.86 13.75
CA ASN A 21 8.10 -18.75 14.44
C ASN A 21 6.90 -18.29 13.59
N GLU A 22 5.69 -18.56 14.08
CA GLU A 22 4.46 -18.11 13.39
C GLU A 22 4.22 -16.63 13.68
N THR A 23 4.38 -15.84 12.63
CA THR A 23 4.14 -14.39 12.65
C THR A 23 2.67 -14.04 12.46
N LEU A 24 1.94 -14.81 11.65
CA LEU A 24 0.48 -14.73 11.53
C LEU A 24 -0.14 -16.08 11.91
N ARG A 25 -1.17 -16.03 12.76
CA ARG A 25 -1.75 -17.20 13.42
C ARG A 25 -3.26 -17.29 13.18
N GLY A 26 -3.64 -17.65 11.95
CA GLY A 26 -5.06 -17.78 11.58
C GLY A 26 -5.78 -16.46 11.42
N VAL A 27 -5.15 -15.47 10.76
CA VAL A 27 -5.75 -14.16 10.54
C VAL A 27 -6.97 -14.26 9.63
N ASN A 28 -8.08 -13.67 10.10
CA ASN A 28 -9.30 -13.49 9.33
C ASN A 28 -9.56 -12.00 9.12
N LEU A 29 -9.88 -11.60 7.88
CA LEU A 29 -10.14 -10.21 7.53
C LEU A 29 -11.12 -10.15 6.36
N ASN A 30 -12.17 -9.33 6.52
CA ASN A 30 -13.07 -8.96 5.44
C ASN A 30 -13.05 -7.43 5.26
N VAL A 31 -12.87 -6.98 4.02
CA VAL A 31 -12.88 -5.55 3.65
C VAL A 31 -13.78 -5.38 2.44
N GLU A 32 -14.74 -4.48 2.53
CA GLU A 32 -15.62 -4.14 1.40
C GLU A 32 -14.91 -3.19 0.43
N ALA A 33 -15.42 -3.13 -0.81
CA ALA A 33 -14.87 -2.18 -1.79
C ALA A 33 -15.11 -0.73 -1.33
N GLY A 34 -14.06 0.09 -1.39
CA GLY A 34 -14.12 1.48 -0.95
C GLY A 34 -13.92 1.69 0.55
N ASP A 35 -13.74 0.63 1.34
CA ASP A 35 -13.39 0.78 2.76
C ASP A 35 -11.99 1.35 2.95
N PHE A 36 -11.81 2.08 4.05
CA PHE A 36 -10.51 2.46 4.57
C PHE A 36 -10.30 1.79 5.93
N VAL A 37 -9.41 0.82 5.98
CA VAL A 37 -9.09 0.03 7.18
C VAL A 37 -7.68 0.35 7.64
N ALA A 38 -7.50 0.68 8.92
CA ALA A 38 -6.20 0.76 9.57
C ALA A 38 -5.94 -0.51 10.39
N VAL A 39 -4.74 -1.07 10.28
CA VAL A 39 -4.27 -2.15 11.14
C VAL A 39 -3.16 -1.61 12.03
N THR A 40 -3.42 -1.59 13.33
CA THR A 40 -2.47 -1.16 14.36
C THR A 40 -1.81 -2.36 15.04
N GLY A 41 -0.75 -2.12 15.80
CA GLY A 41 -0.07 -3.14 16.58
C GLY A 41 1.39 -2.80 16.85
N ALA A 42 2.00 -3.47 17.81
CA ALA A 42 3.40 -3.27 18.19
C ALA A 42 4.37 -3.59 17.03
N SER A 43 5.60 -3.11 17.11
CA SER A 43 6.67 -3.54 16.20
C SER A 43 6.84 -5.06 16.27
N GLY A 44 7.00 -5.72 15.14
CA GLY A 44 7.14 -7.18 15.08
C GLY A 44 5.83 -7.97 15.18
N SER A 45 4.65 -7.34 15.32
CA SER A 45 3.36 -8.06 15.41
C SER A 45 2.92 -8.77 14.12
N GLY A 46 3.60 -8.54 12.99
CA GLY A 46 3.28 -9.16 11.71
C GLY A 46 2.57 -8.23 10.69
N LYS A 47 2.46 -6.92 10.96
CA LYS A 47 1.77 -5.96 10.08
C LYS A 47 2.33 -5.94 8.66
N THR A 48 3.65 -5.82 8.51
CA THR A 48 4.31 -5.85 7.19
C THR A 48 4.16 -7.20 6.49
N THR A 49 4.13 -8.31 7.25
CA THR A 49 3.86 -9.65 6.71
C THR A 49 2.44 -9.74 6.18
N LEU A 50 1.45 -9.25 6.94
CA LEU A 50 0.05 -9.19 6.50
C LEU A 50 -0.08 -8.35 5.23
N LEU A 51 0.54 -7.19 5.20
CA LEU A 51 0.52 -6.28 4.05
C LEU A 51 1.21 -6.87 2.83
N SER A 52 2.31 -7.64 3.03
CA SER A 52 2.99 -8.36 1.94
C SER A 52 2.14 -9.48 1.34
N ILE A 53 1.34 -10.17 2.15
CA ILE A 53 0.39 -11.18 1.66
C ILE A 53 -0.74 -10.51 0.89
N LEU A 54 -1.36 -9.47 1.45
CA LEU A 54 -2.41 -8.68 0.78
C LEU A 54 -1.92 -8.11 -0.56
N GLY A 55 -0.66 -7.69 -0.60
CA GLY A 55 -0.02 -7.13 -1.77
C GLY A 55 0.50 -8.15 -2.78
N LEU A 56 0.24 -9.45 -2.58
CA LEU A 56 0.71 -10.52 -3.46
C LEU A 56 2.25 -10.59 -3.60
N LEU A 57 2.97 -10.03 -2.63
CA LEU A 57 4.44 -10.10 -2.55
C LEU A 57 4.89 -11.39 -1.86
N MET A 58 3.98 -12.01 -1.11
CA MET A 58 4.24 -13.22 -0.32
C MET A 58 3.01 -14.12 -0.33
N THR A 59 3.22 -15.43 -0.37
CA THR A 59 2.16 -16.43 -0.20
C THR A 59 2.04 -16.82 1.27
N PRO A 60 0.81 -16.97 1.80
CA PRO A 60 0.62 -17.58 3.12
C PRO A 60 1.05 -19.05 3.10
N ASP A 61 1.32 -19.59 4.27
CA ASP A 61 1.66 -21.02 4.43
C ASP A 61 0.40 -21.88 4.57
N ALA A 62 -0.69 -21.29 5.08
CA ALA A 62 -2.01 -21.91 5.15
C ALA A 62 -3.10 -20.83 5.10
N GLY A 63 -4.33 -21.24 4.88
CA GLY A 63 -5.49 -20.38 4.73
C GLY A 63 -5.79 -20.03 3.27
N SER A 64 -6.77 -19.18 3.06
CA SER A 64 -7.18 -18.74 1.72
C SER A 64 -7.30 -17.23 1.63
N TYR A 65 -6.92 -16.67 0.47
CA TYR A 65 -7.10 -15.27 0.13
C TYR A 65 -7.93 -15.15 -1.14
N ILE A 66 -9.05 -14.43 -1.03
CA ILE A 66 -9.95 -14.10 -2.13
C ILE A 66 -9.87 -12.60 -2.35
N LEU A 67 -9.59 -12.17 -3.57
CA LEU A 67 -9.54 -10.79 -3.99
C LEU A 67 -10.54 -10.56 -5.13
N ASP A 68 -11.43 -9.58 -4.96
CA ASP A 68 -12.47 -9.25 -5.97
C ASP A 68 -13.31 -10.50 -6.35
N GLY A 69 -13.70 -11.29 -5.33
CA GLY A 69 -14.49 -12.51 -5.47
C GLY A 69 -13.76 -13.70 -6.10
N LYS A 70 -12.45 -13.60 -6.35
CA LYS A 70 -11.66 -14.65 -7.01
C LYS A 70 -10.51 -15.10 -6.13
N PRO A 71 -10.22 -16.44 -6.09
CA PRO A 71 -9.01 -16.93 -5.44
C PRO A 71 -7.77 -16.39 -6.19
N LEU A 72 -6.66 -16.30 -5.45
CA LEU A 72 -5.41 -15.81 -6.05
C LEU A 72 -4.90 -16.79 -7.13
N PRO A 73 -4.30 -16.25 -8.21
CA PRO A 73 -3.61 -17.07 -9.20
C PRO A 73 -2.46 -17.87 -8.58
N ALA A 74 -2.26 -19.10 -9.04
CA ALA A 74 -1.14 -19.94 -8.61
C ALA A 74 0.21 -19.44 -9.18
N SER A 75 0.20 -18.92 -10.41
CA SER A 75 1.38 -18.44 -11.12
C SER A 75 1.87 -17.10 -10.59
N GLU A 76 3.20 -16.96 -10.36
CA GLU A 76 3.80 -15.67 -9.97
C GLU A 76 3.64 -14.60 -11.07
N THR A 77 3.71 -15.00 -12.32
CA THR A 77 3.51 -14.08 -13.47
C THR A 77 2.12 -13.45 -13.44
N GLU A 78 1.09 -14.25 -13.18
CA GLU A 78 -0.29 -13.75 -13.07
C GLU A 78 -0.48 -12.88 -11.83
N ARG A 79 0.14 -13.27 -10.69
CA ARG A 79 0.14 -12.45 -9.46
C ARG A 79 0.82 -11.11 -9.69
N ALA A 80 1.98 -11.09 -10.38
CA ALA A 80 2.68 -9.85 -10.71
C ALA A 80 1.85 -8.94 -11.60
N ALA A 81 1.17 -9.48 -12.62
CA ALA A 81 0.26 -8.73 -13.48
C ALA A 81 -0.94 -8.17 -12.69
N LEU A 82 -1.54 -8.98 -11.81
CA LEU A 82 -2.65 -8.58 -10.95
C LEU A 82 -2.20 -7.48 -9.98
N ARG A 83 -1.03 -7.63 -9.35
CA ARG A 83 -0.42 -6.65 -8.45
C ARG A 83 -0.22 -5.31 -9.15
N ASN A 84 0.43 -5.29 -10.31
CA ASN A 84 0.65 -4.06 -11.07
C ASN A 84 -0.66 -3.34 -11.44
N LYS A 85 -1.68 -4.10 -11.82
CA LYS A 85 -2.96 -3.53 -12.31
C LYS A 85 -3.90 -3.10 -11.19
N LYS A 86 -3.96 -3.85 -10.08
CA LYS A 86 -5.02 -3.72 -9.07
C LYS A 86 -4.53 -3.18 -7.73
N ILE A 87 -3.22 -3.18 -7.48
CA ILE A 87 -2.67 -2.87 -6.15
C ILE A 87 -1.64 -1.74 -6.26
N GLY A 88 -1.86 -0.67 -5.51
CA GLY A 88 -0.88 0.38 -5.29
C GLY A 88 -0.18 0.18 -3.95
N PHE A 89 1.11 0.55 -3.88
CA PHE A 89 1.89 0.47 -2.65
C PHE A 89 2.50 1.81 -2.27
N VAL A 90 2.31 2.19 -1.01
CA VAL A 90 3.05 3.27 -0.34
C VAL A 90 3.91 2.61 0.74
N PHE A 91 5.23 2.71 0.62
CA PHE A 91 6.19 2.17 1.57
C PHE A 91 6.70 3.25 2.51
N GLN A 92 7.07 2.88 3.71
CA GLN A 92 7.64 3.77 4.72
C GLN A 92 8.85 4.58 4.21
N GLU A 93 9.75 3.96 3.45
CA GLU A 93 10.94 4.60 2.89
C GLU A 93 10.71 5.26 1.52
N HIS A 94 9.46 5.43 1.09
CA HIS A 94 9.05 5.99 -0.21
C HIS A 94 9.63 5.29 -1.44
N ARG A 95 10.87 4.78 -1.40
CA ARG A 95 11.56 4.01 -2.45
C ARG A 95 11.49 4.69 -3.83
N LEU A 96 11.75 5.98 -3.87
CA LEU A 96 11.90 6.71 -5.13
C LEU A 96 13.25 6.37 -5.76
N LEU A 97 13.28 6.23 -7.08
CA LEU A 97 14.51 6.00 -7.83
C LEU A 97 15.23 7.34 -8.04
N PRO A 98 16.47 7.50 -7.52
CA PRO A 98 17.13 8.80 -7.47
C PRO A 98 17.53 9.37 -8.84
N GLN A 99 17.65 8.52 -9.87
CA GLN A 99 17.98 8.90 -11.24
C GLN A 99 16.80 9.40 -12.07
N TYR A 100 15.57 9.33 -11.54
CA TYR A 100 14.34 9.74 -12.20
C TYR A 100 13.74 10.97 -11.52
N THR A 101 13.08 11.82 -12.30
CA THR A 101 12.30 12.96 -11.76
C THR A 101 11.10 12.48 -10.95
N ALA A 102 10.39 13.39 -10.29
CA ALA A 102 9.16 13.07 -9.58
C ALA A 102 8.10 12.49 -10.55
N LEU A 103 7.90 13.10 -11.72
CA LEU A 103 6.97 12.57 -12.72
C LEU A 103 7.39 11.21 -13.24
N ASP A 104 8.67 11.01 -13.55
CA ASP A 104 9.17 9.71 -14.01
C ASP A 104 8.97 8.62 -12.95
N ASN A 105 9.23 8.93 -11.67
CA ASN A 105 8.95 8.03 -10.56
C ASN A 105 7.47 7.65 -10.48
N ILE A 106 6.57 8.61 -10.68
CA ILE A 106 5.11 8.37 -10.69
C ILE A 106 4.74 7.44 -11.85
N LEU A 107 5.36 7.58 -13.00
CA LEU A 107 5.06 6.79 -14.20
C LEU A 107 5.71 5.40 -14.24
N LEU A 108 6.59 5.03 -13.30
CA LEU A 108 7.25 3.72 -13.28
C LEU A 108 6.31 2.53 -13.39
N PRO A 109 5.16 2.46 -12.68
CA PRO A 109 4.23 1.32 -12.84
C PRO A 109 3.64 1.19 -14.24
N VAL A 110 3.45 2.31 -14.93
CA VAL A 110 3.00 2.35 -16.33
C VAL A 110 4.11 1.79 -17.24
N LEU A 111 5.34 2.26 -17.07
CA LEU A 111 6.51 1.85 -17.86
C LEU A 111 6.92 0.40 -17.61
N ALA A 112 6.51 -0.21 -16.51
CA ALA A 112 6.71 -1.64 -16.26
C ALA A 112 5.94 -2.55 -17.22
N THR A 113 4.89 -2.04 -17.89
CA THR A 113 4.02 -2.81 -18.80
C THR A 113 4.10 -2.35 -20.25
N GLN A 114 4.70 -1.20 -20.51
CA GLN A 114 4.78 -0.61 -21.85
C GLN A 114 6.02 0.27 -22.01
N ARG A 115 6.47 0.48 -23.24
CA ARG A 115 7.70 1.23 -23.53
C ARG A 115 7.61 2.73 -23.24
N GLN A 116 6.44 3.31 -23.38
CA GLN A 116 6.19 4.74 -23.21
C GLN A 116 4.83 4.96 -22.55
N ALA A 117 4.74 5.97 -21.69
CA ALA A 117 3.45 6.42 -21.16
C ALA A 117 2.65 7.16 -22.24
N GLU A 118 1.38 6.87 -22.33
CA GLU A 118 0.45 7.57 -23.23
C GLU A 118 0.15 8.99 -22.69
N PRO A 119 -0.21 9.95 -23.58
CA PRO A 119 -0.57 11.30 -23.14
C PRO A 119 -1.65 11.34 -22.06
N SER A 120 -2.63 10.43 -22.11
CA SER A 120 -3.69 10.28 -21.11
C SER A 120 -3.18 9.88 -19.73
N GLN A 121 -2.16 9.02 -19.68
CA GLN A 121 -1.52 8.56 -18.43
C GLN A 121 -0.64 9.66 -17.82
N ILE A 122 0.08 10.40 -18.66
CA ILE A 122 0.86 11.57 -18.22
C ILE A 122 -0.09 12.65 -17.66
N ALA A 123 -1.19 12.94 -18.35
CA ALA A 123 -2.19 13.89 -17.88
C ALA A 123 -2.80 13.45 -16.54
N TYR A 124 -3.05 12.15 -16.36
CA TYR A 124 -3.54 11.62 -15.09
C TYR A 124 -2.50 11.71 -13.98
N ALA A 125 -1.24 11.42 -14.26
CA ALA A 125 -0.14 11.59 -13.30
C ALA A 125 -0.04 13.05 -12.83
N ARG A 126 -0.13 14.03 -13.75
CA ARG A 126 -0.15 15.47 -13.43
C ARG A 126 -1.35 15.86 -12.57
N ARG A 127 -2.55 15.33 -12.88
CA ARG A 127 -3.73 15.53 -12.06
C ARG A 127 -3.55 15.01 -10.61
N LEU A 128 -2.90 13.84 -10.44
CA LEU A 128 -2.55 13.34 -9.11
C LEU A 128 -1.55 14.25 -8.40
N MET A 129 -0.59 14.82 -9.11
CA MET A 129 0.37 15.80 -8.57
C MET A 129 -0.33 17.09 -8.15
N GLU A 130 -1.33 17.56 -8.90
CA GLU A 130 -2.18 18.70 -8.53
C GLU A 130 -2.98 18.39 -7.26
N LEU A 131 -3.67 17.24 -7.21
CA LEU A 131 -4.45 16.78 -6.06
C LEU A 131 -3.61 16.72 -4.77
N THR A 132 -2.36 16.29 -4.89
CA THR A 132 -1.45 16.15 -3.75
C THR A 132 -0.57 17.38 -3.49
N GLY A 133 -0.76 18.47 -4.26
CA GLY A 133 -0.03 19.74 -4.07
C GLY A 133 1.46 19.68 -4.42
N ILE A 134 1.87 18.77 -5.33
CA ILE A 134 3.27 18.63 -5.79
C ILE A 134 3.46 18.92 -7.28
N ALA A 135 2.48 19.51 -7.97
CA ALA A 135 2.59 19.85 -9.38
C ALA A 135 3.87 20.64 -9.75
N PRO A 136 4.34 21.63 -8.94
CA PRO A 136 5.58 22.34 -9.24
C PRO A 136 6.86 21.49 -9.17
N LEU A 137 6.76 20.26 -8.68
CA LEU A 137 7.91 19.38 -8.46
C LEU A 137 8.12 18.38 -9.61
N GLU A 138 7.38 18.47 -10.70
CA GLU A 138 7.35 17.51 -11.81
C GLU A 138 8.75 17.11 -12.29
N THR A 139 9.64 18.09 -12.44
CA THR A 139 11.02 17.91 -12.95
C THR A 139 12.07 17.77 -11.86
N LYS A 140 11.67 17.78 -10.59
CA LYS A 140 12.59 17.65 -9.46
C LYS A 140 13.02 16.20 -9.24
N TYR A 141 14.25 16.01 -8.77
CA TYR A 141 14.80 14.72 -8.42
C TYR A 141 14.61 14.41 -6.93
N PRO A 142 14.51 13.13 -6.52
CA PRO A 142 14.26 12.73 -5.14
C PRO A 142 15.16 13.37 -4.09
N HIS A 143 16.43 13.57 -4.38
CA HIS A 143 17.40 14.19 -3.45
C HIS A 143 17.13 15.68 -3.18
N THR A 144 16.25 16.33 -3.96
CA THR A 144 15.85 17.72 -3.76
C THR A 144 14.47 17.87 -3.12
N LEU A 145 13.79 16.75 -2.86
CA LEU A 145 12.47 16.72 -2.25
C LEU A 145 12.58 16.60 -0.72
N SER A 146 11.69 17.28 -0.01
CA SER A 146 11.47 17.01 1.41
C SER A 146 10.86 15.64 1.64
N GLY A 147 10.87 15.16 2.89
CA GLY A 147 10.23 13.87 3.24
C GLY A 147 8.75 13.84 2.87
N GLY A 148 8.00 14.89 3.18
CA GLY A 148 6.59 15.00 2.83
C GLY A 148 6.33 15.05 1.31
N GLU A 149 7.18 15.74 0.54
CA GLU A 149 7.10 15.76 -0.93
C GLU A 149 7.42 14.39 -1.54
N SER A 150 8.42 13.70 -1.00
CA SER A 150 8.75 12.32 -1.38
C SER A 150 7.61 11.36 -1.09
N GLY A 151 6.97 11.50 0.07
CA GLY A 151 5.77 10.71 0.45
C GLY A 151 4.60 10.94 -0.51
N ARG A 152 4.31 12.20 -0.85
CA ARG A 152 3.25 12.54 -1.82
C ARG A 152 3.58 12.04 -3.23
N THR A 153 4.84 12.09 -3.65
CA THR A 153 5.30 11.51 -4.93
C THR A 153 5.10 9.99 -4.94
N ALA A 154 5.44 9.31 -3.85
CA ALA A 154 5.22 7.86 -3.71
C ALA A 154 3.72 7.49 -3.70
N LEU A 155 2.87 8.33 -3.11
CA LEU A 155 1.42 8.17 -3.16
C LEU A 155 0.88 8.31 -4.60
N CYS A 156 1.30 9.34 -5.34
CA CYS A 156 0.93 9.50 -6.75
C CYS A 156 1.37 8.30 -7.59
N ARG A 157 2.60 7.79 -7.38
CA ARG A 157 3.09 6.56 -8.03
C ARG A 157 2.20 5.36 -7.74
N ALA A 158 1.77 5.20 -6.50
CA ALA A 158 0.88 4.11 -6.11
C ALA A 158 -0.50 4.20 -6.78
N LEU A 159 -0.96 5.40 -7.12
CA LEU A 159 -2.28 5.67 -7.67
C LEU A 159 -2.34 5.74 -9.21
N VAL A 160 -1.19 5.88 -9.89
CA VAL A 160 -1.17 6.17 -11.35
C VAL A 160 -1.84 5.08 -12.20
N MET A 161 -1.80 3.82 -11.76
CA MET A 161 -2.49 2.70 -12.41
C MET A 161 -3.98 2.59 -12.04
N ARG A 162 -4.52 3.56 -11.28
CA ARG A 162 -5.90 3.55 -10.77
C ARG A 162 -6.23 2.24 -10.04
N PRO A 163 -5.43 1.87 -9.02
CA PRO A 163 -5.62 0.61 -8.33
C PRO A 163 -6.95 0.59 -7.57
N ALA A 164 -7.57 -0.57 -7.49
CA ALA A 164 -8.75 -0.76 -6.66
C ALA A 164 -8.38 -0.95 -5.16
N LEU A 165 -7.12 -1.30 -4.88
CA LEU A 165 -6.57 -1.48 -3.53
C LEU A 165 -5.27 -0.66 -3.39
N LEU A 166 -5.21 0.18 -2.37
CA LEU A 166 -4.01 0.86 -1.92
C LEU A 166 -3.55 0.26 -0.59
N LEU A 167 -2.31 -0.20 -0.55
CA LEU A 167 -1.65 -0.71 0.64
C LEU A 167 -0.62 0.30 1.11
N ALA A 168 -0.70 0.73 2.36
CA ALA A 168 0.21 1.72 2.94
C ALA A 168 0.92 1.13 4.17
N ASP A 169 2.24 1.01 4.10
CA ASP A 169 3.10 0.54 5.18
C ASP A 169 3.73 1.74 5.88
N GLU A 170 3.25 2.06 7.09
CA GLU A 170 3.74 3.19 7.92
C GLU A 170 3.92 4.49 7.11
N PRO A 171 2.89 4.97 6.36
CA PRO A 171 3.05 6.03 5.37
C PRO A 171 3.48 7.38 5.95
N THR A 172 3.44 7.52 7.28
CA THR A 172 3.79 8.74 8.02
C THR A 172 5.00 8.55 8.94
N GLY A 173 5.58 7.36 9.01
CA GLY A 173 6.57 6.97 10.04
C GLY A 173 7.91 7.72 10.00
N GLN A 174 8.24 8.41 8.90
CA GLN A 174 9.48 9.18 8.74
C GLN A 174 9.23 10.68 8.55
N LEU A 175 8.02 11.14 8.83
CA LEU A 175 7.61 12.51 8.60
C LEU A 175 7.47 13.29 9.91
N ASP A 176 7.66 14.61 9.83
CA ASP A 176 7.25 15.51 10.88
C ASP A 176 5.72 15.52 11.04
N THR A 177 5.24 16.00 12.18
CA THR A 177 3.82 15.95 12.54
C THR A 177 2.90 16.59 11.50
N LEU A 178 3.28 17.75 10.92
CA LEU A 178 2.45 18.43 9.93
C LEU A 178 2.40 17.65 8.61
N SER A 179 3.54 17.15 8.15
CA SER A 179 3.62 16.31 6.95
C SER A 179 2.86 14.99 7.12
N ALA A 180 2.90 14.40 8.33
CA ALA A 180 2.16 13.19 8.67
C ALA A 180 0.64 13.41 8.60
N GLN A 181 0.15 14.50 9.17
CA GLN A 181 -1.27 14.89 9.10
C GLN A 181 -1.72 15.13 7.66
N HIS A 182 -0.89 15.81 6.85
CA HIS A 182 -1.18 16.00 5.43
C HIS A 182 -1.30 14.68 4.66
N ILE A 183 -0.38 13.73 4.86
CA ILE A 183 -0.46 12.42 4.20
C ILE A 183 -1.70 11.64 4.66
N ALA A 184 -2.02 11.66 5.95
CA ALA A 184 -3.22 11.01 6.48
C ALA A 184 -4.51 11.59 5.86
N THR A 185 -4.60 12.91 5.77
CA THR A 185 -5.72 13.62 5.13
C THR A 185 -5.82 13.27 3.63
N LEU A 186 -4.68 13.24 2.92
CA LEU A 186 -4.64 12.86 1.51
C LEU A 186 -5.09 11.41 1.27
N LEU A 187 -4.72 10.48 2.14
CA LEU A 187 -5.21 9.10 2.05
C LEU A 187 -6.74 9.05 2.19
N ARG A 188 -7.31 9.81 3.12
CA ARG A 188 -8.76 9.92 3.29
C ARG A 188 -9.42 10.51 2.03
N GLN A 189 -8.88 11.61 1.50
CA GLN A 189 -9.36 12.26 0.28
C GLN A 189 -9.30 11.30 -0.93
N VAL A 190 -8.20 10.57 -1.11
CA VAL A 190 -8.06 9.55 -2.15
C VAL A 190 -9.12 8.47 -2.03
N ASN A 191 -9.37 7.97 -0.81
CA ASN A 191 -10.42 6.97 -0.59
C ASN A 191 -11.81 7.52 -0.98
N GLU A 192 -12.13 8.74 -0.56
CA GLU A 192 -13.43 9.37 -0.81
C GLU A 192 -13.65 9.76 -2.28
N GLU A 193 -12.63 10.33 -2.95
CA GLU A 193 -12.75 10.82 -4.34
C GLU A 193 -12.58 9.72 -5.38
N LEU A 194 -11.60 8.82 -5.18
CA LEU A 194 -11.28 7.78 -6.16
C LEU A 194 -11.98 6.45 -5.85
N LYS A 195 -12.66 6.33 -4.71
CA LYS A 195 -13.31 5.09 -4.24
C LYS A 195 -12.33 3.90 -4.14
N THR A 196 -11.05 4.20 -3.95
CA THR A 196 -10.01 3.19 -3.78
C THR A 196 -10.12 2.57 -2.39
N THR A 197 -10.17 1.25 -2.29
CA THR A 197 -10.07 0.55 -1.01
C THR A 197 -8.69 0.77 -0.42
N ILE A 198 -8.58 1.16 0.85
CA ILE A 198 -7.29 1.40 1.50
C ILE A 198 -7.12 0.47 2.69
N LEU A 199 -5.97 -0.19 2.75
CA LEU A 199 -5.51 -0.86 3.95
C LEU A 199 -4.16 -0.29 4.35
N MET A 200 -4.14 0.34 5.51
CA MET A 200 -2.96 1.00 6.06
C MET A 200 -2.51 0.27 7.32
N VAL A 201 -1.22 0.00 7.45
CA VAL A 201 -0.64 -0.43 8.72
C VAL A 201 0.13 0.72 9.35
N THR A 202 -0.06 0.92 10.64
CA THR A 202 0.63 1.99 11.39
C THR A 202 0.68 1.69 12.89
N HIS A 203 1.65 2.26 13.57
CA HIS A 203 1.71 2.28 15.04
C HIS A 203 1.17 3.61 15.63
N SER A 204 0.90 4.61 14.78
CA SER A 204 0.36 5.91 15.20
C SER A 204 -1.17 5.85 15.30
N ALA A 205 -1.71 6.04 16.50
CA ALA A 205 -3.14 6.14 16.73
C ALA A 205 -3.77 7.33 16.00
N GLU A 206 -3.05 8.45 15.90
CA GLU A 206 -3.49 9.63 15.17
C GLU A 206 -3.63 9.33 13.67
N THR A 207 -2.62 8.70 13.05
CA THR A 207 -2.69 8.29 11.65
C THR A 207 -3.80 7.26 11.42
N ALA A 208 -3.99 6.32 12.34
CA ALA A 208 -5.04 5.30 12.24
C ALA A 208 -6.45 5.91 12.30
N SER A 209 -6.64 7.03 13.01
CA SER A 209 -7.97 7.65 13.24
C SER A 209 -8.66 8.16 11.97
N VAL A 210 -7.92 8.37 10.86
CA VAL A 210 -8.50 8.78 9.57
C VAL A 210 -9.22 7.64 8.85
N ALA A 211 -9.01 6.38 9.25
CA ALA A 211 -9.65 5.21 8.65
C ALA A 211 -11.10 5.05 9.12
N HIS A 212 -11.92 4.34 8.33
CA HIS A 212 -13.31 4.03 8.69
C HIS A 212 -13.37 3.00 9.81
N SER A 213 -12.42 2.08 9.87
CA SER A 213 -12.32 1.08 10.92
C SER A 213 -10.87 0.80 11.27
N ILE A 214 -10.64 0.45 12.53
CA ILE A 214 -9.33 0.10 13.07
C ILE A 214 -9.39 -1.36 13.52
N ARG A 215 -8.37 -2.12 13.15
CA ARG A 215 -8.12 -3.49 13.61
C ARG A 215 -6.80 -3.51 14.36
N THR A 216 -6.67 -4.42 15.30
CA THR A 216 -5.42 -4.57 16.06
C THR A 216 -4.79 -5.93 15.76
N LEU A 217 -3.52 -5.92 15.38
CA LEU A 217 -2.74 -7.15 15.17
C LEU A 217 -1.78 -7.35 16.35
N GLU A 218 -2.09 -8.33 17.18
CA GLU A 218 -1.31 -8.69 18.36
C GLU A 218 -0.94 -10.17 18.36
N ASN A 219 0.33 -10.48 18.58
CA ASN A 219 0.84 -11.86 18.59
C ASN A 219 0.41 -12.71 17.39
N GLY A 220 0.28 -12.08 16.20
CA GLY A 220 -0.14 -12.74 14.97
C GLY A 220 -1.65 -12.96 14.83
N ILE A 221 -2.46 -12.45 15.72
CA ILE A 221 -3.94 -12.53 15.70
C ILE A 221 -4.51 -11.15 15.42
N LEU A 222 -5.46 -11.07 14.49
CA LEU A 222 -6.15 -9.83 14.12
C LEU A 222 -7.53 -9.77 14.81
N THR A 223 -7.79 -8.65 15.51
CA THR A 223 -9.06 -8.37 16.21
C THR A 223 -9.70 -7.06 15.75
#